data_72d85dcc53c5f8d118f72b4d63ed8975
#
_entry.id   72d85dcc53c5f8d118f72b4d63ed8975
#
_cell.length_a   1.000
_cell.length_b   1.000
_cell.length_c   1.000
_cell.angle_alpha   90.00
_cell.angle_beta   90.00
_cell.angle_gamma   90.00
#
_symmetry.space_group_name_H-M   'P 1'
#
loop_
_entity.id
_entity.type
_entity.pdbx_description
1 polymer ?
#
loop_
_entity_poly.entity_id
_entity_poly.type
_entity_poly.pdbx_seq_one_letter_code
_entity_poly.pdbx_strand_id
1 'polypeptide(L)'
;MSINHNKIRPVNINLLTISLPVSAISSITHRLAGIYIFFITLPLFLFLLYFTTKSYNDFMFIQQTFKDSVLFSTFVSFSFLVFAYHILTGVRHLLQDLHIGESLQASRVSSYIVFVLWFLLILFVISAFYLWLAQLYSLFSVFQPYFYWPILFGWLLFLFLTNPLSLVLGSSLQINRHFLFLQV
;
A
#
# COMPACT_ATOMS: atom_id res chain seq x y z
N MET A 1 -16.71 -36.52 49.18
CA MET A 1 -17.17 -36.55 47.78
C MET A 1 -16.09 -35.88 46.94
N SER A 2 -15.12 -36.67 46.40
CA SER A 2 -13.98 -36.16 45.63
C SER A 2 -14.41 -35.94 44.18
N ILE A 3 -14.50 -34.71 43.77
CA ILE A 3 -14.76 -34.33 42.39
C ILE A 3 -13.49 -34.59 41.59
N ASN A 4 -13.47 -35.69 40.86
CA ASN A 4 -12.38 -36.08 39.97
C ASN A 4 -12.41 -35.16 38.70
N HIS A 5 -11.74 -34.03 38.75
CA HIS A 5 -11.56 -33.12 37.61
C HIS A 5 -10.47 -33.60 36.65
N ASN A 6 -10.57 -34.82 36.15
CA ASN A 6 -9.83 -35.19 34.94
C ASN A 6 -10.50 -34.53 33.72
N LYS A 7 -10.46 -33.20 33.64
CA LYS A 7 -10.73 -32.49 32.39
C LYS A 7 -9.62 -32.88 31.42
N ILE A 8 -9.91 -33.79 30.51
CA ILE A 8 -9.10 -34.09 29.34
C ILE A 8 -8.93 -32.76 28.60
N ARG A 9 -7.78 -32.12 28.75
CA ARG A 9 -7.44 -30.93 28.00
C ARG A 9 -7.33 -31.33 26.54
N PRO A 10 -8.02 -30.67 25.61
CA PRO A 10 -7.88 -30.95 24.17
C PRO A 10 -6.41 -30.75 23.78
N VAL A 11 -5.75 -31.83 23.37
CA VAL A 11 -4.28 -31.84 23.09
C VAL A 11 -4.02 -31.57 21.60
N ASN A 12 -5.07 -31.44 20.78
CA ASN A 12 -4.92 -31.37 19.35
C ASN A 12 -5.29 -29.99 18.83
N ILE A 13 -4.25 -29.14 18.59
CA ILE A 13 -4.40 -27.85 17.90
C ILE A 13 -4.00 -28.07 16.44
N ASN A 14 -4.93 -28.58 15.64
CA ASN A 14 -4.75 -28.63 14.19
C ASN A 14 -5.24 -27.30 13.60
N LEU A 15 -4.30 -26.45 13.18
CA LEU A 15 -4.59 -25.13 12.60
C LEU A 15 -5.46 -25.18 11.34
N LEU A 16 -5.48 -26.31 10.63
CA LEU A 16 -6.29 -26.49 9.43
C LEU A 16 -7.75 -26.84 9.75
N THR A 17 -8.04 -27.32 10.94
CA THR A 17 -9.40 -27.74 11.36
C THR A 17 -10.08 -26.78 12.33
N ILE A 18 -9.34 -25.81 12.88
CA ILE A 18 -9.88 -24.80 13.80
C ILE A 18 -10.65 -23.74 12.99
N SER A 19 -11.93 -23.56 13.29
CA SER A 19 -12.71 -22.42 12.81
C SER A 19 -12.31 -21.14 13.54
N LEU A 20 -11.41 -20.35 12.95
CA LEU A 20 -10.98 -19.08 13.53
C LEU A 20 -12.05 -18.00 13.30
N PRO A 21 -12.41 -17.20 14.32
CA PRO A 21 -13.27 -16.04 14.12
C PRO A 21 -12.57 -14.99 13.24
N VAL A 22 -13.35 -14.20 12.48
CA VAL A 22 -12.83 -13.20 11.52
C VAL A 22 -11.90 -12.19 12.20
N SER A 23 -12.16 -11.83 13.45
CA SER A 23 -11.30 -10.94 14.23
C SER A 23 -9.91 -11.54 14.50
N ALA A 24 -9.82 -12.85 14.71
CA ALA A 24 -8.53 -13.55 14.87
C ALA A 24 -7.78 -13.60 13.53
N ILE A 25 -8.46 -13.88 12.41
CA ILE A 25 -7.86 -13.85 11.07
C ILE A 25 -7.30 -12.46 10.78
N SER A 26 -8.07 -11.38 11.03
CA SER A 26 -7.63 -10.00 10.86
C SER A 26 -6.37 -9.70 11.68
N SER A 27 -6.29 -10.19 12.93
CA SER A 27 -5.10 -9.98 13.78
C SER A 27 -3.87 -10.74 13.28
N ILE A 28 -4.03 -11.98 12.81
CA ILE A 28 -2.93 -12.78 12.27
C ILE A 28 -2.41 -12.17 10.97
N THR A 29 -3.29 -11.83 10.04
CA THR A 29 -2.91 -11.23 8.75
C THR A 29 -2.28 -9.85 8.91
N HIS A 30 -2.70 -9.06 9.91
CA HIS A 30 -2.04 -7.79 10.26
C HIS A 30 -0.57 -8.01 10.68
N ARG A 31 -0.29 -9.02 11.49
CA ARG A 31 1.09 -9.35 11.90
C ARG A 31 1.94 -9.82 10.71
N LEU A 32 1.38 -10.65 9.83
CA LEU A 32 2.05 -11.08 8.60
C LEU A 32 2.33 -9.89 7.67
N ALA A 33 1.37 -8.98 7.52
CA ALA A 33 1.55 -7.74 6.77
C ALA A 33 2.67 -6.88 7.37
N GLY A 34 2.77 -6.78 8.70
CA GLY A 34 3.85 -6.07 9.38
C GLY A 34 5.24 -6.65 9.07
N ILE A 35 5.37 -7.98 9.07
CA ILE A 35 6.61 -8.68 8.69
C ILE A 35 6.96 -8.36 7.22
N TYR A 36 6.00 -8.48 6.31
CA TYR A 36 6.20 -8.15 4.90
C TYR A 36 6.63 -6.69 4.71
N ILE A 37 5.99 -5.76 5.41
CA ILE A 37 6.32 -4.33 5.33
C ILE A 37 7.75 -4.08 5.78
N PHE A 38 8.17 -4.67 6.88
CA PHE A 38 9.51 -4.46 7.42
C PHE A 38 10.61 -4.99 6.48
N PHE A 39 10.45 -6.21 5.94
CA PHE A 39 11.49 -6.84 5.13
C PHE A 39 11.44 -6.49 3.65
N ILE A 40 10.27 -6.12 3.12
CA ILE A 40 10.07 -5.92 1.67
C ILE A 40 9.62 -4.49 1.36
N THR A 41 8.49 -4.04 1.91
CA THR A 41 7.91 -2.75 1.52
C THR A 41 8.79 -1.59 1.94
N LEU A 42 9.35 -1.60 3.15
CA LEU A 42 10.19 -0.51 3.65
C LEU A 42 11.50 -0.38 2.84
N PRO A 43 12.29 -1.44 2.60
CA PRO A 43 13.45 -1.35 1.72
C PRO A 43 13.10 -0.91 0.30
N LEU A 44 11.99 -1.42 -0.27
CA LEU A 44 11.51 -1.03 -1.59
C LEU A 44 11.19 0.47 -1.65
N PHE A 45 10.47 1.00 -0.67
CA PHE A 45 10.12 2.41 -0.64
C PHE A 45 11.33 3.32 -0.44
N LEU A 46 12.28 2.92 0.40
CA LEU A 46 13.55 3.65 0.56
C LEU A 46 14.36 3.66 -0.74
N PHE A 47 14.41 2.52 -1.44
CA PHE A 47 15.04 2.43 -2.76
C PHE A 47 14.35 3.37 -3.77
N LEU A 48 13.03 3.31 -3.89
CA LEU A 48 12.28 4.20 -4.79
C LEU A 48 12.48 5.66 -4.41
N LEU A 49 12.42 6.01 -3.13
CA LEU A 49 12.63 7.36 -2.64
C LEU A 49 14.04 7.87 -3.01
N TYR A 50 15.07 7.06 -2.78
CA TYR A 50 16.44 7.42 -3.12
C TYR A 50 16.60 7.72 -4.61
N PHE A 51 16.15 6.83 -5.49
CA PHE A 51 16.30 7.01 -6.94
C PHE A 51 15.43 8.16 -7.48
N THR A 52 14.24 8.36 -6.95
CA THR A 52 13.36 9.45 -7.40
C THR A 52 13.82 10.83 -6.96
N THR A 53 14.63 10.93 -5.89
CA THR A 53 15.13 12.20 -5.36
C THR A 53 16.56 12.52 -5.76
N LYS A 54 17.33 11.53 -6.25
CA LYS A 54 18.75 11.66 -6.55
C LYS A 54 19.01 12.56 -7.76
N SER A 55 18.32 12.34 -8.89
CA SER A 55 18.45 13.16 -10.09
C SER A 55 17.20 13.06 -10.97
N TYR A 56 17.02 14.04 -11.86
CA TYR A 56 15.94 14.01 -12.86
C TYR A 56 16.03 12.77 -13.78
N ASN A 57 17.22 12.38 -14.17
CA ASN A 57 17.42 11.21 -15.04
C ASN A 57 17.04 9.91 -14.32
N ASP A 58 17.40 9.77 -13.03
CA ASP A 58 17.02 8.61 -12.23
C ASP A 58 15.50 8.55 -12.01
N PHE A 59 14.87 9.69 -11.78
CA PHE A 59 13.40 9.78 -11.70
C PHE A 59 12.73 9.30 -13.00
N MET A 60 13.21 9.79 -14.15
CA MET A 60 12.69 9.38 -15.47
C MET A 60 12.92 7.89 -15.73
N PHE A 61 14.07 7.36 -15.30
CA PHE A 61 14.36 5.92 -15.39
C PHE A 61 13.36 5.08 -14.59
N ILE A 62 13.08 5.45 -13.33
CA ILE A 62 12.08 4.76 -12.50
C ILE A 62 10.69 4.86 -13.16
N GLN A 63 10.29 6.04 -13.62
CA GLN A 63 9.02 6.24 -14.30
C GLN A 63 8.89 5.38 -15.55
N GLN A 64 9.96 5.28 -16.35
CA GLN A 64 9.99 4.43 -17.53
C GLN A 64 9.90 2.94 -17.15
N THR A 65 10.64 2.51 -16.12
CA THR A 65 10.59 1.13 -15.61
C THR A 65 9.19 0.74 -15.16
N PHE A 66 8.45 1.67 -14.54
CA PHE A 66 7.04 1.45 -14.19
C PHE A 66 6.15 1.24 -15.42
N LYS A 67 6.42 1.93 -16.53
CA LYS A 67 5.65 1.80 -17.76
C LYS A 67 5.99 0.52 -18.51
N ASP A 68 7.25 0.14 -18.55
CA ASP A 68 7.75 -0.94 -19.41
C ASP A 68 7.67 -2.31 -18.72
N SER A 69 7.77 -2.35 -17.39
CA SER A 69 7.79 -3.60 -16.63
C SER A 69 6.51 -3.82 -15.85
N VAL A 70 5.60 -4.65 -16.39
CA VAL A 70 4.38 -5.08 -15.68
C VAL A 70 4.72 -5.78 -14.36
N LEU A 71 5.79 -6.57 -14.31
CA LEU A 71 6.21 -7.26 -13.09
C LEU A 71 6.59 -6.26 -11.98
N PHE A 72 7.36 -5.23 -12.34
CA PHE A 72 7.79 -4.21 -11.39
C PHE A 72 6.60 -3.39 -10.87
N SER A 73 5.73 -2.92 -11.76
CA SER A 73 4.54 -2.15 -11.38
C SER A 73 3.56 -2.97 -10.53
N THR A 74 3.38 -4.26 -10.85
CA THR A 74 2.56 -5.18 -10.04
C THR A 74 3.16 -5.40 -8.65
N PHE A 75 4.47 -5.59 -8.56
CA PHE A 75 5.16 -5.80 -7.28
C PHE A 75 5.05 -4.58 -6.36
N VAL A 76 5.25 -3.37 -6.90
CA VAL A 76 5.09 -2.13 -6.13
C VAL A 76 3.64 -1.90 -5.72
N SER A 77 2.68 -2.13 -6.63
CA SER A 77 1.25 -2.03 -6.33
C SER A 77 0.80 -3.02 -5.25
N PHE A 78 1.29 -4.26 -5.29
CA PHE A 78 1.04 -5.25 -4.26
C PHE A 78 1.61 -4.82 -2.90
N SER A 79 2.85 -4.31 -2.87
CA SER A 79 3.47 -3.78 -1.65
C SER A 79 2.68 -2.62 -1.06
N PHE A 80 2.14 -1.74 -1.91
CA PHE A 80 1.25 -0.66 -1.50
C PHE A 80 -0.07 -1.19 -0.90
N LEU A 81 -0.69 -2.21 -1.51
CA LEU A 81 -1.92 -2.82 -1.00
C LEU A 81 -1.71 -3.48 0.37
N VAL A 82 -0.57 -4.16 0.58
CA VAL A 82 -0.22 -4.74 1.88
C VAL A 82 -0.01 -3.65 2.92
N PHE A 83 0.65 -2.55 2.55
CA PHE A 83 0.84 -1.40 3.42
C PHE A 83 -0.48 -0.75 3.82
N ALA A 84 -1.37 -0.50 2.86
CA ALA A 84 -2.70 0.05 3.12
C ALA A 84 -3.55 -0.86 4.02
N TYR A 85 -3.51 -2.18 3.79
CA TYR A 85 -4.15 -3.16 4.67
C TYR A 85 -3.66 -3.05 6.12
N HIS A 86 -2.35 -2.98 6.28
CA HIS A 86 -1.73 -2.87 7.60
C HIS A 86 -2.17 -1.59 8.34
N ILE A 87 -2.23 -0.45 7.64
CA ILE A 87 -2.73 0.81 8.21
C ILE A 87 -4.20 0.67 8.64
N LEU A 88 -5.07 0.18 7.76
CA LEU A 88 -6.50 0.03 8.05
C LEU A 88 -6.72 -0.86 9.28
N THR A 89 -6.00 -1.98 9.35
CA THR A 89 -6.10 -2.90 10.48
C THR A 89 -5.43 -2.32 11.73
N GLY A 90 -4.33 -1.59 11.58
CA GLY A 90 -3.64 -0.89 12.67
C GLY A 90 -4.53 0.17 13.33
N VAL A 91 -5.23 1.00 12.54
CA VAL A 91 -6.21 1.97 13.05
C VAL A 91 -7.31 1.25 13.85
N ARG A 92 -7.82 0.12 13.34
CA ARG A 92 -8.79 -0.70 14.07
C ARG A 92 -8.24 -1.14 15.43
N HIS A 93 -6.99 -1.62 15.50
CA HIS A 93 -6.37 -2.04 16.76
C HIS A 93 -6.22 -0.86 17.72
N LEU A 94 -5.77 0.30 17.24
CA LEU A 94 -5.67 1.51 18.07
C LEU A 94 -7.01 1.94 18.65
N LEU A 95 -8.11 1.85 17.88
CA LEU A 95 -9.45 2.16 18.38
C LEU A 95 -9.88 1.18 19.48
N GLN A 96 -9.54 -0.10 19.34
CA GLN A 96 -9.83 -1.11 20.39
C GLN A 96 -8.99 -0.88 21.65
N ASP A 97 -7.75 -0.46 21.53
CA ASP A 97 -6.89 -0.10 22.66
C ASP A 97 -7.42 1.14 23.42
N LEU A 98 -8.15 2.00 22.73
CA LEU A 98 -8.90 3.13 23.33
C LEU A 98 -10.29 2.72 23.89
N HIS A 99 -10.53 1.42 24.05
CA HIS A 99 -11.82 0.86 24.50
C HIS A 99 -13.02 1.15 23.59
N ILE A 100 -12.78 1.55 22.34
CA ILE A 100 -13.82 1.79 21.34
C ILE A 100 -14.10 0.51 20.57
N GLY A 101 -15.28 -0.07 20.78
CA GLY A 101 -15.71 -1.27 20.06
C GLY A 101 -15.06 -2.57 20.53
N GLU A 102 -14.77 -2.72 21.83
CA GLU A 102 -14.18 -3.92 22.43
C GLU A 102 -15.11 -5.14 22.47
N SER A 103 -16.43 -4.94 22.36
CA SER A 103 -17.36 -6.07 22.42
C SER A 103 -17.07 -7.07 21.28
N LEU A 104 -17.30 -8.36 21.53
CA LEU A 104 -17.08 -9.42 20.53
C LEU A 104 -17.82 -9.15 19.21
N GLN A 105 -19.04 -8.57 19.31
CA GLN A 105 -19.82 -8.21 18.14
C GLN A 105 -19.20 -7.03 17.39
N ALA A 106 -18.81 -5.96 18.08
CA ALA A 106 -18.17 -4.81 17.45
C ALA A 106 -16.80 -5.17 16.83
N SER A 107 -16.01 -5.99 17.52
CA SER A 107 -14.74 -6.51 17.00
C SER A 107 -14.92 -7.34 15.71
N ARG A 108 -16.00 -8.12 15.61
CA ARG A 108 -16.33 -8.87 14.39
C ARG A 108 -16.73 -7.94 13.26
N VAL A 109 -17.64 -7.00 13.52
CA VAL A 109 -18.13 -6.04 12.53
C VAL A 109 -16.98 -5.15 12.00
N SER A 110 -16.14 -4.62 12.88
CA SER A 110 -14.99 -3.79 12.48
C SER A 110 -13.99 -4.55 11.61
N SER A 111 -13.79 -5.85 11.86
CA SER A 111 -12.96 -6.70 11.00
C SER A 111 -13.54 -6.84 9.59
N TYR A 112 -14.86 -7.05 9.47
CA TYR A 112 -15.51 -7.09 8.15
C TYR A 112 -15.39 -5.76 7.41
N ILE A 113 -15.57 -4.63 8.12
CA ILE A 113 -15.41 -3.30 7.50
C ILE A 113 -14.01 -3.14 6.93
N VAL A 114 -12.96 -3.51 7.67
CA VAL A 114 -11.58 -3.44 7.17
C VAL A 114 -11.39 -4.29 5.91
N PHE A 115 -11.89 -5.54 5.90
CA PHE A 115 -11.77 -6.40 4.71
C PHE A 115 -12.54 -5.85 3.51
N VAL A 116 -13.73 -5.29 3.72
CA VAL A 116 -14.51 -4.66 2.64
C VAL A 116 -13.79 -3.45 2.08
N LEU A 117 -13.29 -2.55 2.94
CA LEU A 117 -12.54 -1.36 2.50
C LEU A 117 -11.27 -1.76 1.74
N TRP A 118 -10.55 -2.77 2.21
CA TRP A 118 -9.37 -3.26 1.53
C TRP A 118 -9.70 -3.92 0.18
N PHE A 119 -10.78 -4.68 0.10
CA PHE A 119 -11.25 -5.26 -1.15
C PHE A 119 -11.66 -4.18 -2.17
N LEU A 120 -12.35 -3.13 -1.73
CA LEU A 120 -12.67 -1.98 -2.59
C LEU A 120 -11.40 -1.29 -3.09
N LEU A 121 -10.38 -1.16 -2.26
CA LEU A 121 -9.07 -0.63 -2.66
C LEU A 121 -8.38 -1.52 -3.71
N ILE A 122 -8.45 -2.85 -3.57
CA ILE A 122 -7.93 -3.77 -4.59
C ILE A 122 -8.65 -3.56 -5.92
N LEU A 123 -9.99 -3.51 -5.91
CA LEU A 123 -10.77 -3.27 -7.13
C LEU A 123 -10.41 -1.93 -7.78
N PHE A 124 -10.19 -0.89 -6.97
CA PHE A 124 -9.75 0.41 -7.46
C PHE A 124 -8.37 0.33 -8.13
N VAL A 125 -7.38 -0.31 -7.49
CA VAL A 125 -6.03 -0.48 -8.06
C VAL A 125 -6.08 -1.30 -9.35
N ILE A 126 -6.85 -2.39 -9.39
CA ILE A 126 -7.03 -3.20 -10.58
C ILE A 126 -7.67 -2.39 -11.71
N SER A 127 -8.74 -1.64 -11.43
CA SER A 127 -9.41 -0.82 -12.44
C SER A 127 -8.49 0.26 -13.00
N ALA A 128 -7.71 0.92 -12.14
CA ALA A 128 -6.71 1.90 -12.56
C ALA A 128 -5.64 1.27 -13.47
N PHE A 129 -5.21 0.04 -13.15
CA PHE A 129 -4.25 -0.70 -13.97
C PHE A 129 -4.82 -1.10 -15.33
N TYR A 130 -6.08 -1.56 -15.39
CA TYR A 130 -6.76 -1.87 -16.65
C TYR A 130 -6.98 -0.63 -17.50
N LEU A 131 -7.38 0.50 -16.92
CA LEU A 131 -7.53 1.78 -17.63
C LEU A 131 -6.18 2.24 -18.19
N TRP A 132 -5.09 2.08 -17.43
CA TRP A 132 -3.75 2.39 -17.88
C TRP A 132 -3.30 1.49 -19.05
N LEU A 133 -3.55 0.17 -19.00
CA LEU A 133 -3.30 -0.75 -20.12
C LEU A 133 -4.15 -0.39 -21.35
N ALA A 134 -5.44 -0.08 -21.16
CA ALA A 134 -6.32 0.32 -22.26
C ALA A 134 -5.83 1.61 -22.94
N GLN A 135 -5.27 2.55 -22.18
CA GLN A 135 -4.63 3.75 -22.75
C GLN A 135 -3.35 3.43 -23.52
N LEU A 136 -2.53 2.48 -23.10
CA LEU A 136 -1.40 2.02 -23.90
C LEU A 136 -1.85 1.45 -25.25
N TYR A 137 -2.96 0.71 -25.27
CA TYR A 137 -3.55 0.20 -26.53
C TYR A 137 -4.15 1.32 -27.40
N SER A 138 -4.77 2.35 -26.82
CA SER A 138 -5.34 3.47 -27.57
C SER A 138 -4.29 4.48 -28.06
N LEU A 139 -3.11 4.52 -27.42
CA LEU A 139 -1.98 5.38 -27.83
C LEU A 139 -1.31 4.93 -29.13
N PHE A 140 -1.59 3.71 -29.62
CA PHE A 140 -1.23 3.30 -30.97
C PHE A 140 -2.13 3.93 -32.04
N SER A 141 -3.23 4.58 -31.67
CA SER A 141 -4.06 5.38 -32.58
C SER A 141 -4.41 6.73 -31.95
N VAL A 142 -3.55 7.72 -32.21
CA VAL A 142 -3.84 9.17 -32.20
C VAL A 142 -4.56 9.75 -30.99
N PHE A 143 -3.86 10.54 -30.22
CA PHE A 143 -4.26 11.58 -29.26
C PHE A 143 -3.88 11.38 -27.80
N GLN A 144 -2.83 12.07 -27.36
CA GLN A 144 -2.64 12.60 -25.99
C GLN A 144 -3.42 13.94 -25.84
N PRO A 145 -3.77 14.47 -24.65
CA PRO A 145 -3.08 14.51 -23.36
C PRO A 145 -3.90 14.55 -22.05
N TYR A 146 -5.13 14.06 -21.92
CA TYR A 146 -5.99 14.45 -20.79
C TYR A 146 -6.37 13.38 -19.74
N PHE A 147 -5.71 12.21 -19.65
CA PHE A 147 -6.19 11.13 -18.79
C PHE A 147 -5.19 10.60 -17.73
N TYR A 148 -4.49 11.52 -17.05
CA TYR A 148 -3.59 11.16 -15.94
C TYR A 148 -4.26 11.19 -14.54
N TRP A 149 -5.54 11.52 -14.45
CA TRP A 149 -6.20 11.82 -13.17
C TRP A 149 -6.35 10.67 -12.19
N PRO A 150 -6.72 9.41 -12.55
CA PRO A 150 -6.86 8.35 -11.54
C PRO A 150 -5.51 7.79 -11.08
N ILE A 151 -4.53 7.74 -11.97
CA ILE A 151 -3.15 7.33 -11.62
C ILE A 151 -2.47 8.45 -10.83
N LEU A 152 -2.69 9.70 -11.21
CA LEU A 152 -2.25 10.87 -10.45
C LEU A 152 -2.86 10.91 -9.04
N PHE A 153 -4.10 10.51 -8.83
CA PHE A 153 -4.71 10.55 -7.50
C PHE A 153 -4.13 9.46 -6.59
N GLY A 154 -3.92 8.24 -7.06
CA GLY A 154 -3.18 7.19 -6.34
C GLY A 154 -1.71 7.56 -6.14
N TRP A 155 -1.06 8.14 -7.16
CA TRP A 155 0.29 8.66 -7.09
C TRP A 155 0.39 9.97 -6.33
N LEU A 156 -0.63 10.85 -6.38
CA LEU A 156 -0.69 12.08 -5.57
C LEU A 156 -0.88 11.74 -4.10
N LEU A 157 -1.66 10.72 -3.76
CA LEU A 157 -1.76 10.21 -2.40
C LEU A 157 -0.42 9.58 -1.94
N PHE A 158 0.25 8.84 -2.81
CA PHE A 158 1.58 8.29 -2.58
C PHE A 158 2.65 9.41 -2.50
N LEU A 159 2.65 10.37 -3.42
CA LEU A 159 3.58 11.52 -3.42
C LEU A 159 3.23 12.54 -2.33
N PHE A 160 1.97 12.73 -1.98
CA PHE A 160 1.55 13.60 -0.87
C PHE A 160 1.94 13.00 0.48
N LEU A 161 1.94 11.68 0.61
CA LEU A 161 2.43 10.98 1.80
C LEU A 161 3.96 10.86 1.83
N THR A 162 4.64 10.92 0.68
CA THR A 162 6.08 10.68 0.61
C THR A 162 6.93 11.90 0.26
N ASN A 163 6.39 12.99 -0.31
CA ASN A 163 7.27 14.09 -0.74
C ASN A 163 6.64 15.49 -0.96
N PRO A 164 6.30 16.26 0.10
CA PRO A 164 5.98 17.67 -0.06
C PRO A 164 7.22 18.56 -0.36
N LEU A 165 8.45 18.05 -0.19
CA LEU A 165 9.69 18.84 -0.30
C LEU A 165 10.40 18.75 -1.65
N SER A 166 10.23 17.68 -2.42
CA SER A 166 10.96 17.52 -3.69
C SER A 166 10.43 18.40 -4.83
N LEU A 167 9.15 18.73 -4.81
CA LEU A 167 8.57 19.70 -5.77
C LEU A 167 9.11 21.12 -5.57
N VAL A 168 9.42 21.50 -4.33
CA VAL A 168 9.98 22.82 -4.02
C VAL A 168 11.48 22.87 -4.30
N LEU A 169 12.22 21.79 -4.05
CA LEU A 169 13.67 21.74 -4.28
C LEU A 169 14.04 21.56 -5.76
N GLY A 170 13.25 20.81 -6.52
CA GLY A 170 13.48 20.59 -7.97
C GLY A 170 13.34 21.88 -8.78
N SER A 171 12.34 22.71 -8.47
CA SER A 171 12.13 24.00 -9.14
C SER A 171 13.19 25.04 -8.76
N SER A 172 13.67 25.04 -7.50
CA SER A 172 14.71 25.95 -7.03
C SER A 172 16.09 25.65 -7.64
N LEU A 173 16.40 24.39 -7.92
CA LEU A 173 17.66 23.98 -8.55
C LEU A 173 17.69 24.26 -10.07
N GLN A 174 16.54 24.24 -10.75
CA GLN A 174 16.46 24.60 -12.18
C GLN A 174 16.58 26.11 -12.39
N ILE A 175 16.01 26.93 -11.53
CA ILE A 175 16.11 28.40 -11.62
C ILE A 175 17.57 28.85 -11.44
N ASN A 176 18.33 28.18 -10.56
CA ASN A 176 19.74 28.54 -10.31
C ASN A 176 20.69 28.15 -11.45
N ARG A 177 20.34 27.17 -12.32
CA ARG A 177 21.16 26.81 -13.50
C ARG A 177 20.97 27.80 -14.67
N HIS A 178 19.80 28.37 -14.85
CA HIS A 178 19.56 29.37 -15.89
C HIS A 178 20.25 30.72 -15.57
N PHE A 179 20.44 31.06 -14.31
CA PHE A 179 21.16 32.27 -13.91
C PHE A 179 22.69 32.18 -14.09
N LEU A 180 23.26 30.97 -14.08
CA LEU A 180 24.70 30.77 -14.23
C LEU A 180 25.14 30.75 -15.70
N PHE A 181 24.27 30.59 -16.67
CA PHE A 181 24.57 30.63 -18.09
C PHE A 181 24.46 32.02 -18.73
N LEU A 182 23.99 33.02 -18.00
CA LEU A 182 23.87 34.39 -18.48
C LEU A 182 25.00 35.34 -17.99
N GLN A 183 26.04 34.79 -17.33
CA GLN A 183 27.19 35.58 -16.84
C GLN A 183 28.54 35.08 -17.43
N VAL A 184 28.55 34.50 -18.65
CA VAL A 184 29.81 34.29 -19.39
C VAL A 184 29.67 34.89 -20.78
#